data_db44ea21300409d422eb45a45a275170
#
_entry.id   db44ea21300409d422eb45a45a275170
#
_cell.length_a   1.000
_cell.length_b   1.000
_cell.length_c   1.000
_cell.angle_alpha   90.00
_cell.angle_beta   90.00
_cell.angle_gamma   90.00
#
_symmetry.space_group_name_H-M   'P 1'
#
loop_
_entity.id
_entity.type
_entity.pdbx_description
1 polymer ?
#
loop_
_entity_poly.entity_id
_entity_poly.type
_entity_poly.pdbx_seq_one_letter_code
_entity_poly.pdbx_strand_id
1 'polypeptide(L)'
;IFDEKSADGIVGAVDLEQYDYRKGSGSAVRATEATVAERIPPRLKVRRGAPLELPHIMILIDDPQKTVIEKVSAKKASLKKLYDFTLMKNGGSIKGYLMDGETVAETDSALAALGNSEEFEKKYGKGTPVLLYAMGDGNHSLATAKEYYEELKRENPDKDFSNHPARYALA
;
A
#
# COMPACT_ATOMS: atom_id res chain seq x y z
N ILE A 1 -12.54 -20.38 -19.98
CA ILE A 1 -11.59 -21.19 -19.22
C ILE A 1 -10.67 -20.18 -18.55
N PHE A 2 -10.91 -19.90 -17.26
CA PHE A 2 -9.99 -19.11 -16.49
C PHE A 2 -8.87 -20.03 -16.03
N ASP A 3 -7.65 -19.72 -16.47
CA ASP A 3 -6.45 -20.37 -15.98
C ASP A 3 -6.37 -20.16 -14.45
N GLU A 4 -6.13 -21.18 -13.66
CA GLU A 4 -5.96 -21.04 -12.22
C GLU A 4 -4.67 -20.26 -11.95
N LYS A 5 -4.80 -18.92 -11.92
CA LYS A 5 -3.69 -18.04 -11.55
C LYS A 5 -3.80 -17.73 -10.08
N SER A 6 -2.76 -18.01 -9.33
CA SER A 6 -2.60 -17.52 -7.97
C SER A 6 -1.73 -16.25 -7.99
N ALA A 7 -2.07 -15.30 -7.14
CA ALA A 7 -1.24 -14.13 -6.86
C ALA A 7 -0.95 -14.07 -5.36
N ASP A 8 0.29 -13.76 -5.01
CA ASP A 8 0.69 -13.49 -3.65
C ASP A 8 0.85 -11.98 -3.47
N GLY A 9 0.53 -11.49 -2.28
CA GLY A 9 0.69 -10.10 -1.90
C GLY A 9 0.92 -9.96 -0.41
N ILE A 10 1.34 -8.80 0.01
CA ILE A 10 1.50 -8.40 1.41
C ILE A 10 0.42 -7.39 1.73
N VAL A 11 -0.30 -7.58 2.83
CA VAL A 11 -1.19 -6.55 3.38
C VAL A 11 -0.42 -5.79 4.44
N GLY A 12 -0.34 -4.48 4.28
CA GLY A 12 0.40 -3.60 5.17
C GLY A 12 -0.24 -2.22 5.33
N ALA A 13 0.36 -1.41 6.16
CA ALA A 13 -0.07 -0.04 6.41
C ALA A 13 0.83 0.94 5.67
N VAL A 14 0.26 1.72 4.76
CA VAL A 14 0.95 2.79 4.05
C VAL A 14 0.95 4.04 4.92
N ASP A 15 2.12 4.60 5.19
CA ASP A 15 2.27 5.89 5.86
C ASP A 15 1.88 7.04 4.92
N LEU A 16 0.76 7.70 5.22
CA LEU A 16 0.23 8.78 4.41
C LEU A 16 1.12 10.04 4.42
N GLU A 17 2.07 10.17 5.35
CA GLU A 17 3.08 11.25 5.27
C GLU A 17 4.05 11.03 4.10
N GLN A 18 4.23 9.79 3.62
CA GLN A 18 5.06 9.44 2.47
C GLN A 18 4.30 9.41 1.15
N TYR A 19 3.00 9.75 1.17
CA TYR A 19 2.13 9.74 0.00
C TYR A 19 1.75 11.14 -0.46
N ASP A 20 1.88 11.39 -1.75
CA ASP A 20 1.38 12.60 -2.40
C ASP A 20 0.78 12.24 -3.77
N TYR A 21 -0.51 12.52 -3.95
CA TYR A 21 -1.24 12.22 -5.19
C TYR A 21 -1.22 13.37 -6.21
N ARG A 22 -0.57 14.49 -5.89
CA ARG A 22 -0.48 15.64 -6.82
C ARG A 22 0.41 15.30 -8.00
N LYS A 23 0.01 15.78 -9.16
CA LYS A 23 0.79 15.58 -10.39
C LYS A 23 2.20 16.16 -10.23
N GLY A 24 3.22 15.36 -10.59
CA GLY A 24 4.62 15.77 -10.50
C GLY A 24 5.25 15.59 -9.12
N SER A 25 4.55 14.99 -8.17
CA SER A 25 5.12 14.63 -6.88
C SER A 25 6.34 13.74 -7.01
N GLY A 26 7.34 13.97 -6.14
CA GLY A 26 8.54 13.14 -5.97
C GLY A 26 8.44 12.14 -4.82
N SER A 27 7.26 11.97 -4.19
CA SER A 27 7.09 11.04 -3.06
C SER A 27 7.32 9.59 -3.45
N ALA A 28 7.74 8.75 -2.50
CA ALA A 28 8.01 7.33 -2.74
C ALA A 28 6.73 6.55 -3.12
N VAL A 29 5.57 7.01 -2.65
CA VAL A 29 4.24 6.47 -2.98
C VAL A 29 3.53 7.47 -3.89
N ARG A 30 3.20 7.09 -5.11
CA ARG A 30 2.59 7.99 -6.10
C ARG A 30 1.42 7.35 -6.82
N ALA A 31 0.46 8.21 -7.18
CA ALA A 31 -0.63 7.85 -8.07
C ALA A 31 -0.09 7.62 -9.49
N THR A 32 -0.61 6.59 -10.17
CA THR A 32 -0.29 6.29 -11.59
C THR A 32 -1.23 6.99 -12.55
N GLU A 33 -2.35 7.51 -12.05
CA GLU A 33 -3.33 8.29 -12.81
C GLU A 33 -3.72 9.57 -12.05
N ALA A 34 -4.30 10.52 -12.75
CA ALA A 34 -4.75 11.77 -12.15
C ALA A 34 -5.90 11.52 -11.16
N THR A 35 -5.76 12.06 -9.95
CA THR A 35 -6.83 12.03 -8.96
C THR A 35 -7.87 13.09 -9.29
N VAL A 36 -9.12 12.67 -9.47
CA VAL A 36 -10.27 13.55 -9.70
C VAL A 36 -10.74 14.10 -8.37
N ALA A 37 -10.46 15.39 -8.11
CA ALA A 37 -10.70 16.03 -6.81
C ALA A 37 -12.18 15.97 -6.38
N GLU A 38 -13.11 16.10 -7.33
CA GLU A 38 -14.57 16.04 -7.10
C GLU A 38 -15.04 14.70 -6.54
N ARG A 39 -14.25 13.64 -6.69
CA ARG A 39 -14.55 12.31 -6.15
C ARG A 39 -14.16 12.14 -4.68
N ILE A 40 -13.39 13.04 -4.11
CA ILE A 40 -12.92 12.96 -2.72
C ILE A 40 -14.02 13.29 -1.71
N PRO A 41 -14.78 14.42 -1.81
CA PRO A 41 -15.73 14.82 -0.77
C PRO A 41 -16.80 13.77 -0.43
N PRO A 42 -17.45 13.08 -1.39
CA PRO A 42 -18.43 12.05 -1.04
C PRO A 42 -17.79 10.85 -0.34
N ARG A 43 -16.54 10.51 -0.67
CA ARG A 43 -15.80 9.44 0.00
C ARG A 43 -15.38 9.81 1.41
N LEU A 44 -15.02 11.07 1.65
CA LEU A 44 -14.74 11.58 3.00
C LEU A 44 -15.93 11.41 3.93
N LYS A 45 -17.16 11.66 3.46
CA LYS A 45 -18.37 11.44 4.26
C LYS A 45 -18.51 9.99 4.73
N VAL A 46 -18.16 9.03 3.88
CA VAL A 46 -18.21 7.61 4.23
C VAL A 46 -17.10 7.23 5.20
N ARG A 47 -15.90 7.82 5.01
CA ARG A 47 -14.73 7.50 5.83
C ARG A 47 -14.79 8.10 7.23
N ARG A 48 -15.36 9.31 7.37
CA ARG A 48 -15.50 9.98 8.67
C ARG A 48 -16.29 9.12 9.64
N GLY A 49 -15.68 8.81 10.79
CA GLY A 49 -16.29 7.99 11.83
C GLY A 49 -16.48 6.51 11.48
N ALA A 50 -15.93 6.03 10.38
CA ALA A 50 -15.94 4.61 10.07
C ALA A 50 -15.14 3.83 11.12
N PRO A 51 -15.72 2.81 11.78
CA PRO A 51 -15.03 2.07 12.84
C PRO A 51 -14.04 1.04 12.29
N LEU A 52 -14.10 0.76 11.01
CA LEU A 52 -13.32 -0.29 10.35
C LEU A 52 -12.89 0.16 8.96
N GLU A 53 -11.65 -0.16 8.61
CA GLU A 53 -11.13 -0.07 7.26
C GLU A 53 -10.68 -1.46 6.81
N LEU A 54 -11.01 -1.81 5.57
CA LEU A 54 -10.56 -3.05 4.94
C LEU A 54 -9.55 -2.70 3.83
N PRO A 55 -8.52 -3.53 3.59
CA PRO A 55 -7.60 -3.32 2.49
C PRO A 55 -8.34 -3.44 1.15
N HIS A 56 -8.24 -2.42 0.32
CA HIS A 56 -8.88 -2.34 -1.00
C HIS A 56 -8.05 -1.49 -1.98
N ILE A 57 -6.83 -1.20 -1.58
CA ILE A 57 -5.86 -0.42 -2.34
C ILE A 57 -4.80 -1.40 -2.81
N MET A 58 -4.50 -1.38 -4.10
CA MET A 58 -3.46 -2.21 -4.68
C MET A 58 -2.23 -1.36 -4.99
N ILE A 59 -1.10 -1.75 -4.44
CA ILE A 59 0.20 -1.12 -4.68
C ILE A 59 1.10 -2.10 -5.42
N LEU A 60 1.82 -1.58 -6.40
CA LEU A 60 2.79 -2.33 -7.19
C LEU A 60 4.20 -1.87 -6.83
N ILE A 61 5.12 -2.81 -6.76
CA ILE A 61 6.56 -2.58 -6.63
C ILE A 61 7.29 -3.11 -7.86
N ASP A 62 8.40 -2.49 -8.21
CA ASP A 62 9.26 -2.96 -9.29
C ASP A 62 10.38 -3.81 -8.71
N ASP A 63 10.14 -5.10 -8.57
CA ASP A 63 11.06 -6.09 -8.01
C ASP A 63 11.34 -7.24 -9.00
N PRO A 64 12.13 -6.99 -10.07
CA PRO A 64 12.43 -8.01 -11.07
C PRO A 64 13.27 -9.17 -10.52
N GLN A 65 13.94 -8.97 -9.38
CA GLN A 65 14.76 -9.98 -8.72
C GLN A 65 13.95 -10.84 -7.73
N LYS A 66 12.65 -10.53 -7.53
CA LYS A 66 11.75 -11.30 -6.66
C LYS A 66 12.26 -11.40 -5.23
N THR A 67 12.69 -10.27 -4.71
CA THR A 67 13.35 -10.17 -3.40
C THR A 67 12.39 -9.91 -2.26
N VAL A 68 11.13 -9.53 -2.54
CA VAL A 68 10.12 -9.17 -1.55
C VAL A 68 9.03 -10.23 -1.47
N ILE A 69 8.06 -10.21 -2.37
CA ILE A 69 6.84 -11.04 -2.27
C ILE A 69 7.18 -12.54 -2.29
N GLU A 70 8.01 -12.97 -3.23
CA GLU A 70 8.35 -14.38 -3.40
C GLU A 70 9.14 -14.94 -2.22
N LYS A 71 10.00 -14.12 -1.57
CA LYS A 71 10.71 -14.54 -0.36
C LYS A 71 9.76 -14.77 0.81
N VAL A 72 8.81 -13.86 1.02
CA VAL A 72 7.77 -14.04 2.05
C VAL A 72 6.90 -15.24 1.72
N SER A 73 6.50 -15.39 0.47
CA SER A 73 5.70 -16.52 0.01
C SER A 73 6.37 -17.86 0.25
N ALA A 74 7.68 -17.96 0.09
CA ALA A 74 8.44 -19.17 0.38
C ALA A 74 8.41 -19.59 1.87
N LYS A 75 8.18 -18.63 2.77
CA LYS A 75 8.08 -18.86 4.23
C LYS A 75 6.66 -19.23 4.71
N LYS A 76 5.65 -19.27 3.84
CA LYS A 76 4.23 -19.52 4.22
C LYS A 76 4.03 -20.72 5.16
N ALA A 77 4.79 -21.80 4.97
CA ALA A 77 4.66 -23.02 5.77
C ALA A 77 5.05 -22.83 7.25
N SER A 78 5.93 -21.88 7.56
CA SER A 78 6.37 -21.55 8.93
C SER A 78 5.54 -20.44 9.56
N LEU A 79 4.80 -19.65 8.80
CA LEU A 79 4.00 -18.55 9.28
C LEU A 79 2.65 -19.02 9.85
N LYS A 80 2.14 -18.28 10.82
CA LYS A 80 0.83 -18.55 11.42
C LYS A 80 -0.28 -18.30 10.41
N LYS A 81 -0.99 -19.35 9.98
CA LYS A 81 -2.16 -19.19 9.13
C LYS A 81 -3.30 -18.54 9.91
N LEU A 82 -3.86 -17.45 9.38
CA LEU A 82 -4.99 -16.71 9.95
C LEU A 82 -6.32 -17.18 9.38
N TYR A 83 -6.37 -17.42 8.06
CA TYR A 83 -7.58 -17.89 7.36
C TYR A 83 -7.23 -18.67 6.09
N ASP A 84 -8.15 -19.52 5.67
CA ASP A 84 -8.09 -20.33 4.47
C ASP A 84 -9.51 -20.74 4.09
N PHE A 85 -10.09 -20.08 3.07
CA PHE A 85 -11.48 -20.33 2.69
C PHE A 85 -11.74 -20.07 1.20
N THR A 86 -12.83 -20.65 0.70
CA THR A 86 -13.31 -20.45 -0.67
C THR A 86 -14.20 -19.22 -0.75
N LEU A 87 -13.98 -18.41 -1.77
CA LEU A 87 -14.80 -17.23 -2.03
C LEU A 87 -16.17 -17.61 -2.61
N MET A 88 -17.16 -16.79 -2.33
CA MET A 88 -18.53 -16.97 -2.86
C MET A 88 -18.54 -16.94 -4.39
N LYS A 89 -19.58 -17.54 -4.98
CA LYS A 89 -19.81 -17.54 -6.44
C LYS A 89 -18.63 -18.10 -7.26
N ASN A 90 -17.93 -19.09 -6.74
CA ASN A 90 -16.75 -19.67 -7.37
C ASN A 90 -15.64 -18.66 -7.67
N GLY A 91 -15.52 -17.63 -6.83
CA GLY A 91 -14.51 -16.56 -6.97
C GLY A 91 -13.07 -17.01 -6.64
N GLY A 92 -12.83 -18.32 -6.45
CA GLY A 92 -11.52 -18.87 -6.07
C GLY A 92 -11.38 -19.07 -4.57
N SER A 93 -10.16 -18.99 -4.06
CA SER A 93 -9.86 -19.16 -2.62
C SER A 93 -8.89 -18.06 -2.15
N ILE A 94 -8.91 -17.79 -0.86
CA ILE A 94 -7.98 -16.85 -0.24
C ILE A 94 -7.39 -17.47 1.03
N LYS A 95 -6.08 -17.27 1.21
CA LYS A 95 -5.33 -17.71 2.40
C LYS A 95 -4.53 -16.54 2.95
N GLY A 96 -4.59 -16.34 4.25
CA GLY A 96 -3.83 -15.29 4.92
C GLY A 96 -2.92 -15.86 6.01
N TYR A 97 -1.73 -15.28 6.10
CA TYR A 97 -0.70 -15.64 7.05
C TYR A 97 -0.20 -14.41 7.78
N LEU A 98 0.07 -14.55 9.06
CA LEU A 98 0.66 -13.49 9.86
C LEU A 98 2.18 -13.55 9.73
N MET A 99 2.78 -12.48 9.26
CA MET A 99 4.24 -12.33 9.26
C MET A 99 4.72 -12.15 10.70
N ASP A 100 5.76 -12.88 11.08
CA ASP A 100 6.46 -12.68 12.34
C ASP A 100 7.45 -11.49 12.26
N GLY A 101 8.01 -11.11 13.39
CA GLY A 101 8.89 -9.94 13.45
C GLY A 101 10.16 -10.08 12.59
N GLU A 102 10.70 -11.30 12.45
CA GLU A 102 11.86 -11.57 11.59
C GLU A 102 11.50 -11.38 10.12
N THR A 103 10.39 -11.98 9.68
CA THR A 103 9.89 -11.84 8.30
C THR A 103 9.55 -10.40 7.95
N VAL A 104 8.97 -9.63 8.89
CA VAL A 104 8.72 -8.19 8.71
C VAL A 104 10.03 -7.43 8.51
N ALA A 105 11.03 -7.63 9.39
CA ALA A 105 12.31 -6.94 9.29
C ALA A 105 13.07 -7.24 7.98
N GLU A 106 13.04 -8.50 7.53
CA GLU A 106 13.62 -8.89 6.23
C GLU A 106 12.89 -8.23 5.06
N THR A 107 11.55 -8.16 5.13
CA THR A 107 10.71 -7.53 4.11
C THR A 107 10.99 -6.04 4.04
N ASP A 108 11.06 -5.35 5.17
CA ASP A 108 11.38 -3.92 5.24
C ASP A 108 12.77 -3.64 4.65
N SER A 109 13.75 -4.49 4.95
CA SER A 109 15.10 -4.38 4.39
C SER A 109 15.10 -4.56 2.87
N ALA A 110 14.34 -5.53 2.37
CA ALA A 110 14.23 -5.79 0.93
C ALA A 110 13.52 -4.64 0.20
N LEU A 111 12.44 -4.11 0.76
CA LEU A 111 11.73 -2.93 0.24
C LEU A 111 12.62 -1.69 0.23
N ALA A 112 13.39 -1.46 1.30
CA ALA A 112 14.34 -0.35 1.36
C ALA A 112 15.41 -0.45 0.26
N ALA A 113 15.88 -1.67 -0.05
CA ALA A 113 16.84 -1.90 -1.12
C ALA A 113 16.29 -1.54 -2.51
N LEU A 114 15.00 -1.75 -2.77
CA LEU A 114 14.34 -1.32 -4.02
C LEU A 114 14.31 0.21 -4.17
N GLY A 115 14.40 0.95 -3.06
CA GLY A 115 14.46 2.41 -3.04
C GLY A 115 15.83 3.00 -3.40
N ASN A 116 16.80 2.21 -3.85
CA ASN A 116 18.12 2.69 -4.23
C ASN A 116 18.05 3.62 -5.44
N SER A 117 18.43 4.90 -5.24
CA SER A 117 18.32 5.94 -6.27
C SER A 117 19.26 5.69 -7.47
N GLU A 118 20.45 5.17 -7.24
CA GLU A 118 21.41 4.91 -8.32
C GLU A 118 20.91 3.80 -9.25
N GLU A 119 20.38 2.70 -8.70
CA GLU A 119 19.81 1.60 -9.49
C GLU A 119 18.52 2.06 -10.21
N PHE A 120 17.73 2.89 -9.56
CA PHE A 120 16.52 3.45 -10.16
C PHE A 120 16.86 4.37 -11.36
N GLU A 121 17.83 5.27 -11.18
CA GLU A 121 18.31 6.16 -12.26
C GLU A 121 18.94 5.39 -13.43
N LYS A 122 19.67 4.31 -13.17
CA LYS A 122 20.20 3.45 -14.25
C LYS A 122 19.09 2.87 -15.11
N LYS A 123 17.94 2.52 -14.50
CA LYS A 123 16.83 1.89 -15.20
C LYS A 123 15.91 2.90 -15.87
N TYR A 124 15.60 4.01 -15.21
CA TYR A 124 14.56 4.96 -15.61
C TYR A 124 15.08 6.32 -16.08
N GLY A 125 16.38 6.55 -16.01
CA GLY A 125 17.03 7.79 -16.43
C GLY A 125 17.47 8.67 -15.26
N LYS A 126 18.59 9.39 -15.49
CA LYS A 126 19.22 10.25 -14.50
C LYS A 126 18.27 11.38 -14.05
N GLY A 127 18.24 11.65 -12.74
CA GLY A 127 17.39 12.68 -12.14
C GLY A 127 15.92 12.29 -11.98
N THR A 128 15.55 11.03 -12.29
CA THR A 128 14.20 10.52 -12.07
C THR A 128 14.02 10.20 -10.58
N PRO A 129 13.03 10.83 -9.89
CA PRO A 129 12.77 10.53 -8.49
C PRO A 129 12.34 9.07 -8.30
N VAL A 130 12.87 8.39 -7.29
CA VAL A 130 12.51 7.01 -6.97
C VAL A 130 11.01 6.89 -6.81
N LEU A 131 10.41 5.93 -7.53
CA LEU A 131 9.03 5.49 -7.36
C LEU A 131 9.08 4.08 -6.76
N LEU A 132 9.00 3.99 -5.44
CA LEU A 132 9.04 2.69 -4.76
C LEU A 132 7.69 1.98 -4.84
N TYR A 133 6.60 2.73 -4.66
CA TYR A 133 5.25 2.22 -4.61
C TYR A 133 4.37 2.92 -5.64
N ALA A 134 3.98 2.20 -6.68
CA ALA A 134 3.06 2.67 -7.70
C ALA A 134 1.63 2.22 -7.40
N MET A 135 0.68 3.14 -7.42
CA MET A 135 -0.73 2.78 -7.26
C MET A 135 -1.21 1.95 -8.45
N GLY A 136 -1.57 0.69 -8.19
CA GLY A 136 -2.19 -0.19 -9.19
C GLY A 136 -3.70 0.01 -9.29
N ASP A 137 -4.36 0.15 -8.12
CA ASP A 137 -5.79 0.49 -8.02
C ASP A 137 -6.07 1.17 -6.68
N GLY A 138 -7.16 1.93 -6.61
CA GLY A 138 -7.58 2.62 -5.39
C GLY A 138 -7.01 4.05 -5.23
N ASN A 139 -6.58 4.71 -6.31
CA ASN A 139 -6.04 6.09 -6.28
C ASN A 139 -6.94 7.05 -5.50
N HIS A 140 -8.25 7.08 -5.78
CA HIS A 140 -9.18 7.96 -5.06
C HIS A 140 -9.38 7.55 -3.60
N SER A 141 -9.26 6.28 -3.27
CA SER A 141 -9.37 5.78 -1.89
C SER A 141 -8.18 6.20 -1.06
N LEU A 142 -6.97 6.06 -1.58
CA LEU A 142 -5.76 6.50 -0.87
C LEU A 142 -5.71 8.03 -0.76
N ALA A 143 -6.08 8.76 -1.83
CA ALA A 143 -6.20 10.22 -1.78
C ALA A 143 -7.23 10.67 -0.73
N THR A 144 -8.36 9.98 -0.61
CA THR A 144 -9.37 10.26 0.43
C THR A 144 -8.81 10.00 1.83
N ALA A 145 -8.05 8.93 2.01
CA ALA A 145 -7.39 8.66 3.29
C ALA A 145 -6.42 9.78 3.67
N LYS A 146 -5.61 10.24 2.71
CA LYS A 146 -4.68 11.38 2.89
C LYS A 146 -5.44 12.65 3.28
N GLU A 147 -6.50 13.01 2.54
CA GLU A 147 -7.29 14.21 2.83
C GLU A 147 -7.97 14.14 4.20
N TYR A 148 -8.46 12.98 4.60
CA TYR A 148 -9.04 12.80 5.94
C TYR A 148 -7.99 12.99 7.04
N TYR A 149 -6.81 12.43 6.86
CA TYR A 149 -5.69 12.63 7.79
C TYR A 149 -5.28 14.10 7.89
N GLU A 150 -5.16 14.81 6.77
CA GLU A 150 -4.83 16.22 6.74
C GLU A 150 -5.96 17.10 7.35
N GLU A 151 -7.24 16.72 7.15
CA GLU A 151 -8.39 17.37 7.78
C GLU A 151 -8.30 17.26 9.31
N LEU A 152 -8.03 16.06 9.83
CA LEU A 152 -7.88 15.85 11.28
C LEU A 152 -6.76 16.70 11.88
N LYS A 153 -5.63 16.82 11.19
CA LYS A 153 -4.51 17.69 11.63
C LYS A 153 -4.93 19.15 11.65
N ARG A 154 -5.62 19.63 10.62
CA ARG A 154 -6.10 21.02 10.56
C ARG A 154 -7.12 21.36 11.65
N GLU A 155 -8.01 20.41 11.95
CA GLU A 155 -9.04 20.58 12.99
C GLU A 155 -8.50 20.49 14.41
N ASN A 156 -7.31 19.91 14.59
CA ASN A 156 -6.71 19.68 15.90
C ASN A 156 -5.21 20.07 15.89
N PRO A 157 -4.86 21.34 15.69
CA PRO A 157 -3.47 21.77 15.48
C PRO A 157 -2.54 21.50 16.68
N ASP A 158 -3.12 21.41 17.88
CA ASP A 158 -2.36 21.18 19.12
C ASP A 158 -2.15 19.69 19.45
N LYS A 159 -2.66 18.77 18.62
CA LYS A 159 -2.52 17.33 18.83
C LYS A 159 -1.37 16.73 18.02
N ASP A 160 -0.65 15.81 18.64
CA ASP A 160 0.32 14.98 17.93
C ASP A 160 -0.39 13.85 17.18
N PHE A 161 -0.17 13.80 15.86
CA PHE A 161 -0.70 12.79 14.97
C PHE A 161 0.34 11.74 14.55
N SER A 162 1.56 11.75 15.11
CA SER A 162 2.65 10.86 14.73
C SER A 162 2.29 9.37 14.81
N ASN A 163 1.48 9.00 15.83
CA ASN A 163 1.02 7.64 16.05
C ASN A 163 -0.50 7.49 15.87
N HIS A 164 -1.16 8.47 15.26
CA HIS A 164 -2.60 8.41 15.08
C HIS A 164 -2.98 7.37 14.00
N PRO A 165 -3.99 6.51 14.22
CA PRO A 165 -4.37 5.48 13.25
C PRO A 165 -4.69 6.02 11.84
N ALA A 166 -5.29 7.21 11.75
CA ALA A 166 -5.62 7.86 10.48
C ALA A 166 -4.37 8.26 9.64
N ARG A 167 -3.16 8.21 10.21
CA ARG A 167 -1.90 8.38 9.47
C ARG A 167 -1.65 7.23 8.49
N TYR A 168 -2.27 6.10 8.73
CA TYR A 168 -2.01 4.87 7.97
C TYR A 168 -3.24 4.45 7.17
N ALA A 169 -3.03 3.91 5.98
CA ALA A 169 -4.05 3.29 5.16
C ALA A 169 -3.66 1.85 4.83
N LEU A 170 -4.63 0.93 4.89
CA LEU A 170 -4.39 -0.47 4.53
C LEU A 170 -4.34 -0.64 3.00
N ALA A 171 -3.29 -1.31 2.51
CA ALA A 171 -3.05 -1.64 1.11
C ALA A 171 -2.60 -3.08 0.95
#